data_4790742d532fa10c530d2ab48c1f74fc
#
_entry.id   4790742d532fa10c530d2ab48c1f74fc
#
_cell.length_a   1.000
_cell.length_b   1.000
_cell.length_c   1.000
_cell.angle_alpha   90.00
_cell.angle_beta   90.00
_cell.angle_gamma   90.00
#
_symmetry.space_group_name_H-M   'P 1'
#
loop_
_entity.id
_entity.type
_entity.pdbx_description
1 polymer ?
#
loop_
_entity_poly.entity_id
_entity_poly.type
_entity_poly.pdbx_seq_one_letter_code
_entity_poly.pdbx_strand_id
1 'polypeptide(L)'
;MPFTKSQTQAINHQTGPCICLAGPGSGKTTIITERTKNLIENLEIPPFEILVITFTKAAALEMKERFQRLVGARNYPVTFGTFHSIFFGILKQAYRYTSANILKEEQKHQFLKEIIHPMDLEIEDESEFLQGITGEISKIKNERISLEYYYSVNCPETIFKQIYQSYQQRLERSGMLDFDDMLVYTYELLMERKDIRTGWQKRFRYLLVDEFQDINQIQYDTIRMLARPENNLFIVGDDDQSIYRFRGARPEIMLNFTKDFPDAKMILLEENFRSTENIIKGAKCVIENNTLRYPKKIHGIKEAGETIKLHSFSNQTQENTYIIKKIQDYLDNGYSHEDIAVLMRTNTGGRLLVEKFMEYNIPFCMRDAMPNIYEHWIAKNLISYINLALGSRGRKEFLQVINRPKRYIGRECLDEPIISFDDMRKYYEEKGWMIERIDKLEYDLQLLRNLAPFAAINYIRYSIGYQAYLEEYAGYRRIKAEELYEVLDELQEAAKQFKTFEEWFWHMEEYAKALKEQAKEQKKEEHAVTLTTLHSAKGLEFPVVFMIDAHEGNMPYQKAVLDVDIQEERRLFYVGMTRAREHLNIYYTKERYGKTLESSRFIEELRKTAPL
;
A
#
# COMPACT_ATOMS: atom_id res chain seq x y z
N MET A 1 12.26 -15.44 29.28
CA MET A 1 11.01 -15.87 29.96
C MET A 1 10.73 -17.31 29.57
N PRO A 2 10.17 -18.14 30.43
CA PRO A 2 9.72 -19.48 30.03
C PRO A 2 8.55 -19.36 29.04
N PHE A 3 8.43 -20.33 28.14
CA PHE A 3 7.31 -20.38 27.20
C PHE A 3 5.99 -20.61 27.94
N THR A 4 4.93 -20.00 27.44
CA THR A 4 3.59 -20.24 27.96
C THR A 4 3.10 -21.65 27.60
N LYS A 5 2.02 -22.09 28.22
CA LYS A 5 1.46 -23.41 27.95
C LYS A 5 1.08 -23.57 26.47
N SER A 6 0.47 -22.54 25.88
CA SER A 6 0.07 -22.55 24.46
C SER A 6 1.29 -22.56 23.54
N GLN A 7 2.31 -21.73 23.83
CA GLN A 7 3.57 -21.71 23.09
C GLN A 7 4.26 -23.08 23.14
N THR A 8 4.38 -23.67 24.33
CA THR A 8 4.95 -25.02 24.51
C THR A 8 4.18 -26.07 23.71
N GLN A 9 2.85 -25.97 23.69
CA GLN A 9 2.00 -26.88 22.92
C GLN A 9 2.23 -26.72 21.40
N ALA A 10 2.43 -25.51 20.91
CA ALA A 10 2.72 -25.23 19.50
C ALA A 10 4.11 -25.74 19.08
N ILE A 11 5.13 -25.51 19.93
CA ILE A 11 6.51 -25.98 19.72
C ILE A 11 6.56 -27.51 19.67
N ASN A 12 5.85 -28.18 20.57
CA ASN A 12 5.86 -29.63 20.72
C ASN A 12 4.86 -30.38 19.83
N HIS A 13 4.11 -29.69 18.97
CA HIS A 13 3.24 -30.37 17.99
C HIS A 13 4.08 -31.27 17.09
N GLN A 14 3.72 -32.55 16.93
CA GLN A 14 4.55 -33.52 16.22
C GLN A 14 4.19 -33.58 14.74
N THR A 15 3.09 -34.21 14.41
CA THR A 15 2.68 -34.54 13.03
C THR A 15 1.25 -34.08 12.74
N GLY A 16 0.91 -34.03 11.46
CA GLY A 16 -0.42 -33.63 10.99
C GLY A 16 -0.60 -32.11 10.89
N PRO A 17 -1.76 -31.69 10.39
CA PRO A 17 -2.06 -30.27 10.19
C PRO A 17 -2.28 -29.56 11.53
N CYS A 18 -1.77 -28.34 11.63
CA CYS A 18 -1.93 -27.50 12.81
C CYS A 18 -2.11 -26.04 12.42
N ILE A 19 -3.12 -25.40 12.97
CA ILE A 19 -3.31 -23.96 12.90
C ILE A 19 -2.98 -23.32 14.24
N CYS A 20 -2.02 -22.40 14.23
CA CYS A 20 -1.64 -21.59 15.37
C CYS A 20 -2.18 -20.17 15.19
N LEU A 21 -3.30 -19.87 15.85
CA LEU A 21 -3.91 -18.55 15.85
C LEU A 21 -3.17 -17.66 16.84
N ALA A 22 -2.50 -16.65 16.33
CA ALA A 22 -1.51 -15.90 17.09
C ALA A 22 -1.81 -14.40 17.02
N GLY A 23 -2.28 -13.82 18.12
CA GLY A 23 -2.48 -12.38 18.22
C GLY A 23 -1.20 -11.57 17.97
N PRO A 24 -1.30 -10.23 17.85
CA PRO A 24 -0.15 -9.36 17.72
C PRO A 24 0.76 -9.54 18.94
N GLY A 25 2.09 -9.50 18.75
CA GLY A 25 3.05 -9.60 19.86
C GLY A 25 3.04 -10.92 20.63
N SER A 26 2.44 -12.01 20.13
CA SER A 26 2.36 -13.32 20.81
C SER A 26 3.59 -14.21 20.59
N GLY A 27 4.58 -13.76 19.83
CA GLY A 27 5.82 -14.49 19.56
C GLY A 27 5.74 -15.48 18.39
N LYS A 28 4.93 -15.21 17.35
CA LYS A 28 4.79 -16.03 16.13
C LYS A 28 6.12 -16.57 15.60
N THR A 29 7.05 -15.67 15.29
CA THR A 29 8.36 -16.00 14.74
C THR A 29 9.21 -16.87 15.68
N THR A 30 9.12 -16.62 17.00
CA THR A 30 9.80 -17.40 18.02
C THR A 30 9.29 -18.84 18.03
N ILE A 31 7.98 -19.03 17.95
CA ILE A 31 7.39 -20.37 17.91
C ILE A 31 7.83 -21.16 16.70
N ILE A 32 7.86 -20.53 15.50
CA ILE A 32 8.30 -21.19 14.27
C ILE A 32 9.77 -21.65 14.40
N THR A 33 10.65 -20.78 14.90
CA THR A 33 12.08 -21.10 15.03
C THR A 33 12.33 -22.17 16.10
N GLU A 34 11.68 -22.07 17.26
CA GLU A 34 11.78 -23.07 18.33
C GLU A 34 11.18 -24.42 17.93
N ARG A 35 10.03 -24.40 17.24
CA ARG A 35 9.45 -25.62 16.66
C ARG A 35 10.40 -26.26 15.64
N THR A 36 11.02 -25.48 14.77
CA THR A 36 11.98 -25.99 13.79
C THR A 36 13.13 -26.69 14.49
N LYS A 37 13.67 -26.08 15.58
CA LYS A 37 14.69 -26.70 16.43
C LYS A 37 14.19 -28.00 17.08
N ASN A 38 12.97 -27.97 17.64
CA ASN A 38 12.36 -29.14 18.31
C ASN A 38 12.17 -30.33 17.34
N LEU A 39 11.74 -30.04 16.08
CA LEU A 39 11.64 -31.08 15.06
C LEU A 39 12.98 -31.78 14.80
N ILE A 40 14.08 -31.03 14.78
CA ILE A 40 15.40 -31.56 14.50
C ILE A 40 16.02 -32.27 15.72
N GLU A 41 16.04 -31.60 16.88
CA GLU A 41 16.82 -32.07 18.03
C GLU A 41 16.09 -33.10 18.89
N ASN A 42 14.76 -33.02 18.97
CA ASN A 42 13.96 -33.92 19.82
C ASN A 42 13.17 -34.96 19.03
N LEU A 43 12.72 -34.61 17.81
CA LEU A 43 11.96 -35.54 16.96
C LEU A 43 12.83 -36.15 15.85
N GLU A 44 14.11 -35.83 15.81
CA GLU A 44 15.12 -36.38 14.90
C GLU A 44 14.76 -36.27 13.40
N ILE A 45 14.00 -35.23 13.05
CA ILE A 45 13.60 -34.99 11.66
C ILE A 45 14.81 -34.44 10.89
N PRO A 46 15.14 -35.02 9.71
CA PRO A 46 16.21 -34.50 8.88
C PRO A 46 16.00 -33.03 8.50
N PRO A 47 16.94 -32.11 8.77
CA PRO A 47 16.75 -30.67 8.57
C PRO A 47 16.37 -30.28 7.13
N PHE A 48 16.83 -31.02 6.13
CA PHE A 48 16.53 -30.79 4.71
C PHE A 48 15.06 -31.13 4.32
N GLU A 49 14.33 -31.86 5.19
CA GLU A 49 12.90 -32.16 5.02
C GLU A 49 11.99 -31.04 5.55
N ILE A 50 12.56 -30.02 6.18
CA ILE A 50 11.81 -28.91 6.79
C ILE A 50 11.86 -27.70 5.86
N LEU A 51 10.68 -27.21 5.51
CA LEU A 51 10.48 -25.97 4.73
C LEU A 51 9.75 -24.94 5.58
N VAL A 52 10.35 -23.76 5.72
CA VAL A 52 9.78 -22.60 6.41
C VAL A 52 9.51 -21.51 5.40
N ILE A 53 8.26 -21.12 5.24
CA ILE A 53 7.80 -20.12 4.26
C ILE A 53 7.30 -18.89 5.02
N THR A 54 7.70 -17.72 4.55
CA THR A 54 7.20 -16.42 5.03
C THR A 54 6.88 -15.50 3.84
N PHE A 55 6.26 -14.34 4.12
CA PHE A 55 5.76 -13.47 3.07
C PHE A 55 6.84 -12.63 2.40
N THR A 56 7.84 -12.13 3.15
CA THR A 56 8.89 -11.24 2.62
C THR A 56 10.28 -11.85 2.71
N LYS A 57 11.17 -11.42 1.80
CA LYS A 57 12.58 -11.84 1.81
C LYS A 57 13.28 -11.41 3.11
N ALA A 58 12.97 -10.22 3.62
CA ALA A 58 13.54 -9.72 4.87
C ALA A 58 13.14 -10.61 6.05
N ALA A 59 11.84 -10.97 6.17
CA ALA A 59 11.36 -11.87 7.21
C ALA A 59 11.97 -13.27 7.09
N ALA A 60 12.16 -13.79 5.88
CA ALA A 60 12.82 -15.09 5.67
C ALA A 60 14.27 -15.06 6.14
N LEU A 61 15.00 -13.98 5.86
CA LEU A 61 16.40 -13.81 6.30
C LEU A 61 16.48 -13.67 7.82
N GLU A 62 15.67 -12.79 8.41
CA GLU A 62 15.62 -12.59 9.87
C GLU A 62 15.29 -13.90 10.59
N MET A 63 14.29 -14.65 10.09
CA MET A 63 13.90 -15.94 10.68
C MET A 63 15.04 -16.95 10.60
N LYS A 64 15.76 -17.00 9.48
CA LYS A 64 16.94 -17.85 9.29
C LYS A 64 18.06 -17.46 10.27
N GLU A 65 18.35 -16.17 10.41
CA GLU A 65 19.36 -15.66 11.34
C GLU A 65 19.00 -15.94 12.80
N ARG A 66 17.72 -15.76 13.16
CA ARG A 66 17.19 -16.07 14.49
C ARG A 66 17.33 -17.57 14.79
N PHE A 67 16.97 -18.42 13.83
CA PHE A 67 17.16 -19.85 13.94
C PHE A 67 18.65 -20.23 14.11
N GLN A 68 19.54 -19.62 13.31
CA GLN A 68 20.99 -19.87 13.41
C GLN A 68 21.55 -19.47 14.78
N ARG A 69 21.12 -18.32 15.32
CA ARG A 69 21.48 -17.91 16.70
C ARG A 69 20.98 -18.89 17.77
N LEU A 70 19.79 -19.45 17.55
CA LEU A 70 19.17 -20.40 18.47
C LEU A 70 19.89 -21.75 18.52
N VAL A 71 20.42 -22.25 17.39
CA VAL A 71 21.12 -23.54 17.30
C VAL A 71 22.64 -23.40 17.48
N GLY A 72 23.16 -22.18 17.53
CA GLY A 72 24.58 -21.89 17.75
C GLY A 72 25.47 -22.28 16.59
N ALA A 73 26.58 -22.97 16.88
CA ALA A 73 27.58 -23.38 15.86
C ALA A 73 27.09 -24.49 14.91
N ARG A 74 25.93 -25.09 15.16
CA ARG A 74 25.39 -26.15 14.30
C ARG A 74 24.78 -25.54 13.04
N ASN A 75 25.17 -26.07 11.88
CA ASN A 75 24.61 -25.62 10.59
C ASN A 75 23.62 -26.66 10.06
N TYR A 76 22.35 -26.43 10.32
CA TYR A 76 21.27 -27.29 9.83
C TYR A 76 20.76 -26.81 8.47
N PRO A 77 20.71 -27.66 7.42
CA PRO A 77 20.26 -27.28 6.08
C PRO A 77 18.73 -27.18 5.97
N VAL A 78 18.10 -26.42 6.86
CA VAL A 78 16.68 -26.08 6.79
C VAL A 78 16.45 -25.08 5.65
N THR A 79 15.39 -25.28 4.88
CA THR A 79 15.03 -24.35 3.81
C THR A 79 14.13 -23.23 4.35
N PHE A 80 14.62 -21.98 4.36
CA PHE A 80 13.85 -20.77 4.64
C PHE A 80 13.67 -19.98 3.35
N GLY A 81 12.46 -19.50 3.08
CA GLY A 81 12.22 -18.71 1.87
C GLY A 81 10.83 -18.06 1.82
N THR A 82 10.61 -17.30 0.74
CA THR A 82 9.28 -16.80 0.39
C THR A 82 8.60 -17.75 -0.60
N PHE A 83 7.28 -17.65 -0.75
CA PHE A 83 6.54 -18.41 -1.78
C PHE A 83 7.22 -18.32 -3.15
N HIS A 84 7.51 -17.10 -3.62
CA HIS A 84 8.15 -16.89 -4.91
C HIS A 84 9.53 -17.55 -5.01
N SER A 85 10.35 -17.45 -3.97
CA SER A 85 11.70 -18.03 -4.00
C SER A 85 11.68 -19.57 -4.03
N ILE A 86 10.76 -20.19 -3.30
CA ILE A 86 10.59 -21.64 -3.27
C ILE A 86 10.00 -22.14 -4.60
N PHE A 87 8.94 -21.49 -5.08
CA PHE A 87 8.25 -21.87 -6.31
C PHE A 87 9.16 -21.68 -7.53
N PHE A 88 9.90 -20.56 -7.59
CA PHE A 88 10.92 -20.38 -8.61
C PHE A 88 12.02 -21.46 -8.55
N GLY A 89 12.39 -21.90 -7.35
CA GLY A 89 13.31 -23.03 -7.16
C GLY A 89 12.80 -24.33 -7.79
N ILE A 90 11.49 -24.59 -7.68
CA ILE A 90 10.81 -25.73 -8.32
C ILE A 90 10.87 -25.59 -9.85
N LEU A 91 10.49 -24.42 -10.38
CA LEU A 91 10.51 -24.13 -11.82
C LEU A 91 11.92 -24.20 -12.39
N LYS A 92 12.91 -23.64 -11.68
CA LYS A 92 14.33 -23.70 -12.09
C LYS A 92 14.83 -25.13 -12.28
N GLN A 93 14.44 -26.03 -11.41
CA GLN A 93 14.83 -27.44 -11.52
C GLN A 93 14.15 -28.14 -12.70
N ALA A 94 12.89 -27.81 -12.98
CA ALA A 94 12.10 -28.44 -14.05
C ALA A 94 12.43 -27.89 -15.45
N TYR A 95 12.55 -26.56 -15.57
CA TYR A 95 12.65 -25.85 -16.87
C TYR A 95 13.97 -25.13 -17.11
N ARG A 96 14.97 -25.28 -16.21
CA ARG A 96 16.28 -24.63 -16.29
C ARG A 96 16.23 -23.10 -16.33
N TYR A 97 15.18 -22.49 -15.78
CA TYR A 97 15.12 -21.04 -15.62
C TYR A 97 16.26 -20.51 -14.76
N THR A 98 16.68 -19.28 -15.04
CA THR A 98 17.69 -18.54 -14.27
C THR A 98 17.10 -17.21 -13.77
N SER A 99 17.83 -16.49 -12.94
CA SER A 99 17.40 -15.14 -12.50
C SER A 99 17.24 -14.13 -13.65
N ALA A 100 17.88 -14.39 -14.81
CA ALA A 100 17.73 -13.56 -16.01
C ALA A 100 16.33 -13.69 -16.66
N ASN A 101 15.60 -14.77 -16.36
CA ASN A 101 14.24 -14.96 -16.86
C ASN A 101 13.18 -14.25 -16.03
N ILE A 102 13.55 -13.64 -14.89
CA ILE A 102 12.61 -12.90 -14.03
C ILE A 102 12.43 -11.49 -14.56
N LEU A 103 11.21 -11.15 -14.94
CA LEU A 103 10.83 -9.81 -15.35
C LEU A 103 10.76 -8.88 -14.12
N LYS A 104 11.57 -7.81 -14.13
CA LYS A 104 11.52 -6.77 -13.11
C LYS A 104 10.32 -5.84 -13.32
N GLU A 105 9.84 -5.17 -12.27
CA GLU A 105 8.68 -4.26 -12.36
C GLU A 105 8.89 -3.13 -13.38
N GLU A 106 10.10 -2.55 -13.45
CA GLU A 106 10.39 -1.51 -14.45
C GLU A 106 10.27 -2.05 -15.88
N GLN A 107 10.72 -3.29 -16.12
CA GLN A 107 10.59 -3.94 -17.42
C GLN A 107 9.13 -4.32 -17.72
N LYS A 108 8.36 -4.72 -16.70
CA LYS A 108 6.92 -4.98 -16.82
C LYS A 108 6.18 -3.72 -17.28
N HIS A 109 6.44 -2.59 -16.62
CA HIS A 109 5.90 -1.30 -17.01
C HIS A 109 6.32 -0.91 -18.43
N GLN A 110 7.58 -1.14 -18.81
CA GLN A 110 8.07 -0.84 -20.15
C GLN A 110 7.35 -1.71 -21.21
N PHE A 111 7.17 -3.01 -20.95
CA PHE A 111 6.43 -3.90 -21.85
C PHE A 111 4.99 -3.43 -22.05
N LEU A 112 4.31 -3.05 -20.97
CA LEU A 112 2.94 -2.56 -21.04
C LEU A 112 2.87 -1.22 -21.78
N LYS A 113 3.80 -0.28 -21.55
CA LYS A 113 3.87 0.99 -22.30
C LYS A 113 3.99 0.77 -23.80
N GLU A 114 4.90 -0.11 -24.23
CA GLU A 114 5.11 -0.41 -25.64
C GLU A 114 3.91 -1.12 -26.29
N ILE A 115 3.08 -1.83 -25.51
CA ILE A 115 1.83 -2.44 -25.97
C ILE A 115 0.72 -1.40 -26.09
N ILE A 116 0.64 -0.49 -25.11
CA ILE A 116 -0.46 0.47 -24.98
C ILE A 116 -0.28 1.68 -25.91
N HIS A 117 0.96 2.16 -26.08
CA HIS A 117 1.25 3.34 -26.88
C HIS A 117 0.66 3.32 -28.30
N PRO A 118 0.70 2.19 -29.07
CA PRO A 118 0.11 2.12 -30.40
C PRO A 118 -1.43 2.12 -30.42
N MET A 119 -2.08 1.97 -29.26
CA MET A 119 -3.55 1.89 -29.18
C MET A 119 -4.24 3.26 -29.14
N ASP A 120 -3.46 4.35 -29.14
CA ASP A 120 -3.92 5.75 -29.15
C ASP A 120 -5.02 6.04 -28.13
N LEU A 121 -4.82 5.56 -26.89
CA LEU A 121 -5.75 5.77 -25.79
C LEU A 121 -5.54 7.15 -25.17
N GLU A 122 -6.61 7.87 -24.89
CA GLU A 122 -6.56 9.11 -24.12
C GLU A 122 -6.31 8.79 -22.63
N ILE A 123 -5.04 8.82 -22.22
CA ILE A 123 -4.59 8.55 -20.87
C ILE A 123 -3.97 9.83 -20.30
N GLU A 124 -4.57 10.39 -19.25
CA GLU A 124 -4.03 11.59 -18.59
C GLU A 124 -2.89 11.24 -17.62
N ASP A 125 -3.05 10.17 -16.83
CA ASP A 125 -2.00 9.62 -15.98
C ASP A 125 -1.60 8.22 -16.44
N GLU A 126 -0.50 8.15 -17.18
CA GLU A 126 0.04 6.89 -17.68
C GLU A 126 0.48 5.97 -16.54
N SER A 127 1.02 6.54 -15.45
CA SER A 127 1.51 5.76 -14.31
C SER A 127 0.38 5.09 -13.56
N GLU A 128 -0.70 5.83 -13.28
CA GLU A 128 -1.90 5.28 -12.62
C GLU A 128 -2.56 4.22 -13.49
N PHE A 129 -2.70 4.48 -14.79
CA PHE A 129 -3.26 3.53 -15.73
C PHE A 129 -2.47 2.22 -15.77
N LEU A 130 -1.14 2.31 -15.87
CA LEU A 130 -0.26 1.14 -15.88
C LEU A 130 -0.34 0.35 -14.57
N GLN A 131 -0.42 1.03 -13.43
CA GLN A 131 -0.62 0.38 -12.13
C GLN A 131 -1.98 -0.35 -12.07
N GLY A 132 -3.04 0.28 -12.55
CA GLY A 132 -4.37 -0.32 -12.64
C GLY A 132 -4.37 -1.59 -13.50
N ILE A 133 -3.84 -1.50 -14.72
CA ILE A 133 -3.72 -2.65 -15.64
C ILE A 133 -2.86 -3.77 -15.04
N THR A 134 -1.73 -3.41 -14.41
CA THR A 134 -0.85 -4.39 -13.74
C THR A 134 -1.59 -5.12 -12.62
N GLY A 135 -2.36 -4.38 -11.81
CA GLY A 135 -3.17 -4.94 -10.73
C GLY A 135 -4.24 -5.92 -11.25
N GLU A 136 -4.92 -5.58 -12.35
CA GLU A 136 -5.91 -6.46 -12.97
C GLU A 136 -5.28 -7.72 -13.57
N ILE A 137 -4.11 -7.62 -14.22
CA ILE A 137 -3.36 -8.77 -14.72
C ILE A 137 -2.99 -9.71 -13.56
N SER A 138 -2.46 -9.16 -12.48
CA SER A 138 -2.11 -9.93 -11.27
C SER A 138 -3.34 -10.62 -10.67
N LYS A 139 -4.47 -9.93 -10.59
CA LYS A 139 -5.73 -10.50 -10.09
C LYS A 139 -6.19 -11.69 -10.93
N ILE A 140 -6.22 -11.54 -12.25
CA ILE A 140 -6.61 -12.61 -13.17
C ILE A 140 -5.73 -13.85 -12.97
N LYS A 141 -4.41 -13.67 -12.94
CA LYS A 141 -3.44 -14.76 -12.76
C LYS A 141 -3.61 -15.44 -11.40
N ASN A 142 -3.59 -14.67 -10.31
CA ASN A 142 -3.62 -15.20 -8.95
C ASN A 142 -4.96 -15.83 -8.53
N GLU A 143 -6.07 -15.32 -9.07
CA GLU A 143 -7.40 -15.87 -8.83
C GLU A 143 -7.83 -16.88 -9.90
N ARG A 144 -7.01 -17.08 -10.94
CA ARG A 144 -7.27 -17.99 -12.05
C ARG A 144 -8.61 -17.69 -12.75
N ILE A 145 -8.90 -16.40 -12.91
CA ILE A 145 -10.14 -15.94 -13.57
C ILE A 145 -9.98 -16.14 -15.07
N SER A 146 -11.00 -16.71 -15.72
CA SER A 146 -11.02 -16.75 -17.18
C SER A 146 -11.11 -15.32 -17.75
N LEU A 147 -10.18 -14.98 -18.65
CA LEU A 147 -10.17 -13.69 -19.34
C LEU A 147 -11.46 -13.42 -20.09
N GLU A 148 -12.18 -14.45 -20.52
CA GLU A 148 -13.45 -14.36 -21.23
C GLU A 148 -14.52 -13.66 -20.38
N TYR A 149 -14.55 -13.92 -19.05
CA TYR A 149 -15.55 -13.42 -18.11
C TYR A 149 -15.04 -12.24 -17.26
N TYR A 150 -13.88 -11.67 -17.62
CA TYR A 150 -13.33 -10.56 -16.87
C TYR A 150 -13.69 -9.21 -17.48
N TYR A 151 -14.20 -8.31 -16.65
CA TYR A 151 -14.54 -6.94 -17.02
C TYR A 151 -13.55 -5.98 -16.33
N SER A 152 -12.74 -5.29 -17.13
CA SER A 152 -11.79 -4.29 -16.61
C SER A 152 -12.53 -3.07 -16.07
N VAL A 153 -11.97 -2.52 -14.99
CA VAL A 153 -12.42 -1.23 -14.42
C VAL A 153 -11.59 -0.06 -14.93
N ASN A 154 -10.45 -0.31 -15.59
CA ASN A 154 -9.52 0.73 -16.04
C ASN A 154 -9.68 1.11 -17.51
N CYS A 155 -10.20 0.22 -18.35
CA CYS A 155 -10.42 0.50 -19.77
C CYS A 155 -11.53 -0.41 -20.34
N PRO A 156 -12.00 -0.16 -21.60
CA PRO A 156 -12.96 -1.03 -22.28
C PRO A 156 -12.47 -2.49 -22.33
N GLU A 157 -13.42 -3.42 -22.18
CA GLU A 157 -13.13 -4.87 -22.10
C GLU A 157 -12.27 -5.38 -23.25
N THR A 158 -12.59 -4.98 -24.48
CA THR A 158 -11.87 -5.40 -25.70
C THR A 158 -10.41 -4.95 -25.67
N ILE A 159 -10.16 -3.73 -25.22
CA ILE A 159 -8.83 -3.15 -25.10
C ILE A 159 -8.04 -3.89 -24.01
N PHE A 160 -8.66 -4.13 -22.86
CA PHE A 160 -8.00 -4.86 -21.78
C PHE A 160 -7.60 -6.28 -22.21
N LYS A 161 -8.51 -7.00 -22.87
CA LYS A 161 -8.22 -8.35 -23.38
C LYS A 161 -7.06 -8.33 -24.38
N GLN A 162 -7.00 -7.33 -25.25
CA GLN A 162 -5.90 -7.16 -26.21
C GLN A 162 -4.57 -6.86 -25.48
N ILE A 163 -4.57 -5.99 -24.48
CA ILE A 163 -3.39 -5.69 -23.65
C ILE A 163 -2.90 -6.97 -22.95
N TYR A 164 -3.80 -7.70 -22.28
CA TYR A 164 -3.47 -8.92 -21.56
C TYR A 164 -2.85 -9.97 -22.49
N GLN A 165 -3.50 -10.24 -23.63
CA GLN A 165 -3.01 -11.23 -24.60
C GLN A 165 -1.65 -10.84 -25.21
N SER A 166 -1.48 -9.57 -25.57
CA SER A 166 -0.20 -9.05 -26.11
C SER A 166 0.91 -9.13 -25.07
N TYR A 167 0.59 -8.87 -23.79
CA TYR A 167 1.53 -9.00 -22.69
C TYR A 167 1.98 -10.45 -22.47
N GLN A 168 1.04 -11.40 -22.45
CA GLN A 168 1.36 -12.84 -22.34
C GLN A 168 2.22 -13.32 -23.49
N GLN A 169 1.85 -13.00 -24.73
CA GLN A 169 2.64 -13.36 -25.91
C GLN A 169 4.06 -12.78 -25.86
N ARG A 170 4.22 -11.57 -25.31
CA ARG A 170 5.53 -10.95 -25.17
C ARG A 170 6.40 -11.67 -24.14
N LEU A 171 5.81 -12.05 -23.00
CA LEU A 171 6.50 -12.87 -21.99
C LEU A 171 7.00 -14.19 -22.59
N GLU A 172 6.11 -14.91 -23.28
CA GLU A 172 6.44 -16.19 -23.94
C GLU A 172 7.57 -16.04 -24.95
N ARG A 173 7.49 -15.04 -25.86
CA ARG A 173 8.51 -14.78 -26.89
C ARG A 173 9.86 -14.39 -26.29
N SER A 174 9.88 -13.69 -25.17
CA SER A 174 11.11 -13.27 -24.49
C SER A 174 11.66 -14.35 -23.54
N GLY A 175 10.91 -15.43 -23.28
CA GLY A 175 11.25 -16.45 -22.29
C GLY A 175 11.31 -15.90 -20.87
N MET A 176 10.54 -14.85 -20.58
CA MET A 176 10.50 -14.19 -19.27
C MET A 176 9.26 -14.59 -18.48
N LEU A 177 9.37 -14.50 -17.16
CA LEU A 177 8.30 -14.74 -16.19
C LEU A 177 8.13 -13.52 -15.31
N ASP A 178 6.91 -13.06 -15.12
CA ASP A 178 6.64 -12.12 -14.02
C ASP A 178 6.45 -12.87 -12.68
N PHE A 179 6.29 -12.13 -11.60
CA PHE A 179 6.13 -12.74 -10.26
C PHE A 179 4.87 -13.59 -10.17
N ASP A 180 3.78 -13.21 -10.84
CA ASP A 180 2.54 -13.97 -10.84
C ASP A 180 2.68 -15.29 -11.59
N ASP A 181 3.42 -15.30 -12.71
CA ASP A 181 3.71 -16.51 -13.48
C ASP A 181 4.47 -17.56 -12.67
N MET A 182 5.34 -17.14 -11.75
CA MET A 182 6.05 -18.10 -10.88
C MET A 182 5.07 -18.91 -10.02
N LEU A 183 3.99 -18.29 -9.57
CA LEU A 183 2.97 -18.98 -8.78
C LEU A 183 2.12 -19.90 -9.67
N VAL A 184 1.63 -19.37 -10.79
CA VAL A 184 0.77 -20.08 -11.74
C VAL A 184 1.49 -21.32 -12.32
N TYR A 185 2.66 -21.13 -12.89
CA TYR A 185 3.38 -22.22 -13.55
C TYR A 185 3.90 -23.29 -12.56
N THR A 186 4.20 -22.90 -11.32
CA THR A 186 4.51 -23.89 -10.28
C THR A 186 3.31 -24.74 -9.94
N TYR A 187 2.13 -24.11 -9.79
CA TYR A 187 0.89 -24.84 -9.55
C TYR A 187 0.58 -25.80 -10.70
N GLU A 188 0.61 -25.34 -11.94
CA GLU A 188 0.35 -26.14 -13.14
C GLU A 188 1.36 -27.28 -13.28
N LEU A 189 2.64 -27.01 -13.13
CA LEU A 189 3.70 -28.03 -13.15
C LEU A 189 3.42 -29.15 -12.13
N LEU A 190 3.09 -28.81 -10.90
CA LEU A 190 2.83 -29.79 -9.85
C LEU A 190 1.50 -30.52 -10.06
N MET A 191 0.52 -29.91 -10.74
CA MET A 191 -0.72 -30.59 -11.14
C MET A 191 -0.49 -31.62 -12.22
N GLU A 192 0.26 -31.30 -13.24
CA GLU A 192 0.48 -32.15 -14.42
C GLU A 192 1.57 -33.21 -14.20
N ARG A 193 2.69 -32.84 -13.56
CA ARG A 193 3.87 -33.69 -13.40
C ARG A 193 3.89 -34.33 -12.01
N LYS A 194 3.21 -35.48 -11.89
CA LYS A 194 3.15 -36.26 -10.65
C LYS A 194 4.53 -36.71 -10.14
N ASP A 195 5.46 -37.01 -11.04
CA ASP A 195 6.84 -37.38 -10.71
C ASP A 195 7.57 -36.25 -9.98
N ILE A 196 7.49 -35.03 -10.52
CA ILE A 196 8.09 -33.83 -9.92
C ILE A 196 7.43 -33.55 -8.58
N ARG A 197 6.10 -33.54 -8.53
CA ARG A 197 5.34 -33.35 -7.29
C ARG A 197 5.78 -34.32 -6.20
N THR A 198 5.83 -35.62 -6.51
CA THR A 198 6.25 -36.64 -5.54
C THR A 198 7.68 -36.45 -5.06
N GLY A 199 8.59 -36.00 -5.95
CA GLY A 199 9.96 -35.64 -5.56
C GLY A 199 10.01 -34.55 -4.51
N TRP A 200 9.22 -33.46 -4.72
CA TRP A 200 9.16 -32.34 -3.78
C TRP A 200 8.41 -32.67 -2.49
N GLN A 201 7.37 -33.51 -2.53
CA GLN A 201 6.68 -34.03 -1.35
C GLN A 201 7.61 -34.84 -0.45
N LYS A 202 8.49 -35.68 -1.05
CA LYS A 202 9.50 -36.44 -0.29
C LYS A 202 10.58 -35.55 0.28
N ARG A 203 10.92 -34.44 -0.42
CA ARG A 203 11.93 -33.49 0.04
C ARG A 203 11.41 -32.64 1.21
N PHE A 204 10.17 -32.17 1.16
CA PHE A 204 9.60 -31.31 2.17
C PHE A 204 8.44 -31.99 2.88
N ARG A 205 8.78 -32.74 3.91
CA ARG A 205 7.80 -33.49 4.71
C ARG A 205 7.16 -32.66 5.81
N TYR A 206 7.81 -31.55 6.21
CA TYR A 206 7.31 -30.61 7.23
C TYR A 206 7.29 -29.21 6.64
N LEU A 207 6.10 -28.64 6.52
CA LEU A 207 5.87 -27.30 6.01
C LEU A 207 5.40 -26.40 7.14
N LEU A 208 6.16 -25.32 7.40
CA LEU A 208 5.81 -24.28 8.36
C LEU A 208 5.57 -22.98 7.58
N VAL A 209 4.42 -22.35 7.78
CA VAL A 209 4.04 -21.13 7.04
C VAL A 209 3.69 -20.04 8.01
N ASP A 210 4.44 -18.92 7.93
CA ASP A 210 4.18 -17.70 8.69
C ASP A 210 3.27 -16.74 7.93
N GLU A 211 2.60 -15.84 8.66
CA GLU A 211 1.67 -14.84 8.13
C GLU A 211 0.62 -15.45 7.17
N PHE A 212 0.09 -16.61 7.56
CA PHE A 212 -0.78 -17.42 6.71
C PHE A 212 -2.08 -16.72 6.28
N GLN A 213 -2.52 -15.70 6.99
CA GLN A 213 -3.69 -14.87 6.65
C GLN A 213 -3.51 -14.03 5.37
N ASP A 214 -2.27 -13.87 4.88
CA ASP A 214 -1.96 -13.03 3.73
C ASP A 214 -1.78 -13.82 2.43
N ILE A 215 -1.98 -15.13 2.43
CA ILE A 215 -1.82 -15.97 1.24
C ILE A 215 -3.01 -15.85 0.28
N ASN A 216 -2.72 -16.07 -1.00
CA ASN A 216 -3.73 -16.17 -2.05
C ASN A 216 -4.10 -17.65 -2.34
N GLN A 217 -5.12 -17.84 -3.18
CA GLN A 217 -5.64 -19.17 -3.49
C GLN A 217 -4.61 -20.10 -4.14
N ILE A 218 -3.82 -19.59 -5.07
CA ILE A 218 -2.82 -20.39 -5.79
C ILE A 218 -1.68 -20.83 -4.87
N GLN A 219 -1.26 -19.97 -3.95
CA GLN A 219 -0.26 -20.32 -2.93
C GLN A 219 -0.79 -21.43 -2.02
N TYR A 220 -2.03 -21.30 -1.59
CA TYR A 220 -2.67 -22.30 -0.75
C TYR A 220 -2.81 -23.65 -1.44
N ASP A 221 -3.34 -23.68 -2.67
CA ASP A 221 -3.51 -24.91 -3.43
C ASP A 221 -2.17 -25.61 -3.67
N THR A 222 -1.12 -24.83 -3.96
CA THR A 222 0.23 -25.38 -4.16
C THR A 222 0.80 -25.98 -2.88
N ILE A 223 0.65 -25.29 -1.72
CA ILE A 223 1.08 -25.84 -0.42
C ILE A 223 0.33 -27.10 -0.07
N ARG A 224 -0.99 -27.14 -0.28
CA ARG A 224 -1.79 -28.35 -0.03
C ARG A 224 -1.31 -29.54 -0.86
N MET A 225 -0.91 -29.30 -2.11
CA MET A 225 -0.32 -30.36 -2.93
C MET A 225 1.03 -30.84 -2.39
N LEU A 226 1.88 -29.90 -1.94
CA LEU A 226 3.20 -30.26 -1.40
C LEU A 226 3.12 -30.95 -0.05
N ALA A 227 2.17 -30.60 0.80
CA ALA A 227 2.01 -31.17 2.15
C ALA A 227 1.57 -32.67 2.13
N ARG A 228 0.91 -33.11 1.05
CA ARG A 228 0.46 -34.51 0.90
C ARG A 228 1.62 -35.48 0.73
N PRO A 229 1.46 -36.77 1.17
CA PRO A 229 0.27 -37.34 1.82
C PRO A 229 0.20 -37.07 3.32
N GLU A 230 1.30 -36.74 4.01
CA GLU A 230 1.40 -36.70 5.47
C GLU A 230 0.67 -35.50 6.09
N ASN A 231 0.45 -34.44 5.33
CA ASN A 231 -0.17 -33.19 5.75
C ASN A 231 0.47 -32.56 7.01
N ASN A 232 1.79 -32.68 7.17
CA ASN A 232 2.51 -32.01 8.25
C ASN A 232 2.62 -30.49 7.93
N LEU A 233 1.48 -29.84 7.91
CA LEU A 233 1.32 -28.42 7.59
C LEU A 233 1.03 -27.65 8.87
N PHE A 234 2.03 -26.90 9.33
CA PHE A 234 1.93 -26.02 10.50
C PHE A 234 1.81 -24.57 10.03
N ILE A 235 0.65 -23.99 10.22
CA ILE A 235 0.40 -22.60 9.83
C ILE A 235 0.30 -21.70 11.05
N VAL A 236 0.90 -20.51 10.94
CA VAL A 236 0.83 -19.48 11.97
C VAL A 236 0.32 -18.19 11.33
N GLY A 237 -0.61 -17.53 11.99
CA GLY A 237 -1.14 -16.28 11.49
C GLY A 237 -2.14 -15.63 12.43
N ASP A 238 -2.59 -14.45 12.05
CA ASP A 238 -3.61 -13.66 12.73
C ASP A 238 -4.62 -13.15 11.70
N ASP A 239 -5.80 -13.74 11.66
CA ASP A 239 -6.88 -13.31 10.77
C ASP A 239 -7.32 -11.85 10.99
N ASP A 240 -7.11 -11.33 12.21
CA ASP A 240 -7.34 -9.90 12.53
C ASP A 240 -6.26 -8.97 11.95
N GLN A 241 -5.16 -9.50 11.40
CA GLN A 241 -4.10 -8.75 10.72
C GLN A 241 -4.06 -8.98 9.21
N SER A 242 -5.09 -9.58 8.62
CA SER A 242 -5.21 -9.73 7.15
C SER A 242 -5.64 -8.40 6.52
N ILE A 243 -4.69 -7.72 5.87
CA ILE A 243 -4.84 -6.37 5.30
C ILE A 243 -4.33 -6.27 3.85
N TYR A 244 -4.11 -7.39 3.17
CA TYR A 244 -3.57 -7.44 1.80
C TYR A 244 -4.56 -8.03 0.78
N ARG A 245 -5.88 -7.91 1.03
CA ARG A 245 -6.91 -8.35 0.08
C ARG A 245 -6.75 -7.71 -1.30
N PHE A 246 -6.37 -6.44 -1.34
CA PHE A 246 -6.07 -5.73 -2.60
C PHE A 246 -4.88 -6.32 -3.39
N ARG A 247 -4.05 -7.16 -2.74
CA ARG A 247 -2.98 -7.97 -3.36
C ARG A 247 -3.39 -9.43 -3.59
N GLY A 248 -4.67 -9.76 -3.46
CA GLY A 248 -5.21 -11.10 -3.65
C GLY A 248 -5.18 -12.00 -2.41
N ALA A 249 -4.80 -11.48 -1.22
CA ALA A 249 -4.91 -12.24 0.02
C ALA A 249 -6.37 -12.62 0.32
N ARG A 250 -6.57 -13.83 0.81
CA ARG A 250 -7.89 -14.37 1.14
C ARG A 250 -7.94 -14.87 2.58
N PRO A 251 -8.35 -14.04 3.53
CA PRO A 251 -8.47 -14.45 4.94
C PRO A 251 -9.40 -15.64 5.13
N GLU A 252 -10.36 -15.84 4.22
CA GLU A 252 -11.27 -16.97 4.23
C GLU A 252 -10.53 -18.33 4.14
N ILE A 253 -9.35 -18.38 3.53
CA ILE A 253 -8.51 -19.58 3.47
C ILE A 253 -8.13 -20.00 4.90
N MET A 254 -7.67 -19.06 5.71
CA MET A 254 -7.31 -19.33 7.09
C MET A 254 -8.55 -19.72 7.93
N LEU A 255 -9.66 -19.00 7.74
CA LEU A 255 -10.91 -19.27 8.46
C LEU A 255 -11.52 -20.65 8.12
N ASN A 256 -11.27 -21.17 6.92
CA ASN A 256 -11.75 -22.48 6.49
C ASN A 256 -10.72 -23.61 6.65
N PHE A 257 -9.54 -23.35 7.22
CA PHE A 257 -8.46 -24.33 7.32
C PHE A 257 -8.90 -25.63 8.00
N THR A 258 -9.68 -25.55 9.08
CA THR A 258 -10.20 -26.74 9.79
C THR A 258 -11.29 -27.50 9.02
N LYS A 259 -11.91 -26.87 8.03
CA LYS A 259 -12.81 -27.57 7.09
C LYS A 259 -12.04 -28.38 6.06
N ASP A 260 -10.93 -27.81 5.57
CA ASP A 260 -10.03 -28.48 4.62
C ASP A 260 -9.20 -29.59 5.27
N PHE A 261 -8.88 -29.42 6.55
CA PHE A 261 -8.15 -30.37 7.39
C PHE A 261 -8.95 -30.64 8.69
N PRO A 262 -9.92 -31.56 8.67
CA PRO A 262 -10.78 -31.83 9.85
C PRO A 262 -10.00 -32.29 11.09
N ASP A 263 -8.84 -32.94 10.89
CA ASP A 263 -7.96 -33.41 11.96
C ASP A 263 -6.97 -32.36 12.44
N ALA A 264 -7.07 -31.10 11.95
CA ALA A 264 -6.16 -30.04 12.29
C ALA A 264 -6.26 -29.68 13.77
N LYS A 265 -5.11 -29.64 14.45
CA LYS A 265 -5.02 -29.11 15.80
C LYS A 265 -5.06 -27.59 15.77
N MET A 266 -5.95 -27.01 16.56
CA MET A 266 -6.01 -25.56 16.74
C MET A 266 -5.34 -25.19 18.06
N ILE A 267 -4.43 -24.21 18.01
CA ILE A 267 -3.71 -23.66 19.17
C ILE A 267 -3.89 -22.15 19.16
N LEU A 268 -4.30 -21.60 20.29
CA LEU A 268 -4.54 -20.16 20.47
C LEU A 268 -3.40 -19.55 21.29
N LEU A 269 -2.73 -18.54 20.74
CA LEU A 269 -1.72 -17.72 21.42
C LEU A 269 -2.36 -16.40 21.84
N GLU A 270 -2.88 -16.37 23.05
CA GLU A 270 -3.70 -15.25 23.54
C GLU A 270 -2.90 -14.20 24.31
N GLU A 271 -1.63 -14.47 24.62
CA GLU A 271 -0.78 -13.59 25.41
C GLU A 271 -0.01 -12.61 24.52
N ASN A 272 -0.14 -11.31 24.79
CA ASN A 272 0.60 -10.25 24.09
C ASN A 272 1.76 -9.78 24.93
N PHE A 273 2.99 -9.92 24.41
CA PHE A 273 4.25 -9.51 25.05
C PHE A 273 4.74 -8.14 24.60
N ARG A 274 4.07 -7.51 23.62
CA ARG A 274 4.50 -6.27 22.97
C ARG A 274 3.96 -5.04 23.68
N SER A 275 2.65 -4.89 23.72
CA SER A 275 1.95 -3.67 24.08
C SER A 275 1.48 -3.69 25.53
N THR A 276 1.26 -2.51 26.11
CA THR A 276 0.61 -2.35 27.41
C THR A 276 -0.84 -2.84 27.35
N GLU A 277 -1.41 -3.20 28.49
CA GLU A 277 -2.74 -3.81 28.55
C GLU A 277 -3.85 -2.86 28.05
N ASN A 278 -3.74 -1.54 28.30
CA ASN A 278 -4.74 -0.57 27.85
C ASN A 278 -4.78 -0.47 26.32
N ILE A 279 -3.64 -0.54 25.63
CA ILE A 279 -3.57 -0.57 24.17
C ILE A 279 -4.28 -1.83 23.64
N ILE A 280 -3.99 -2.99 24.25
CA ILE A 280 -4.61 -4.26 23.81
C ILE A 280 -6.11 -4.27 24.05
N LYS A 281 -6.58 -3.79 25.20
CA LYS A 281 -8.01 -3.65 25.48
C LYS A 281 -8.72 -2.76 24.44
N GLY A 282 -8.14 -1.58 24.15
CA GLY A 282 -8.68 -0.68 23.15
C GLY A 282 -8.70 -1.29 21.74
N ALA A 283 -7.59 -1.91 21.32
CA ALA A 283 -7.52 -2.57 20.02
C ALA A 283 -8.55 -3.72 19.90
N LYS A 284 -8.73 -4.49 20.97
CA LYS A 284 -9.73 -5.56 21.05
C LYS A 284 -11.16 -5.01 20.88
N CYS A 285 -11.50 -3.90 21.55
CA CYS A 285 -12.82 -3.27 21.43
C CYS A 285 -13.16 -2.90 19.98
N VAL A 286 -12.19 -2.45 19.20
CA VAL A 286 -12.38 -2.13 17.79
C VAL A 286 -12.56 -3.41 16.97
N ILE A 287 -11.63 -4.39 17.07
CA ILE A 287 -11.61 -5.55 16.18
C ILE A 287 -12.76 -6.52 16.43
N GLU A 288 -13.33 -6.55 17.64
CA GLU A 288 -14.47 -7.42 17.98
C GLU A 288 -15.76 -7.06 17.23
N ASN A 289 -15.83 -5.89 16.59
CA ASN A 289 -16.93 -5.52 15.69
C ASN A 289 -16.86 -6.23 14.31
N ASN A 290 -15.76 -6.90 13.98
CA ASN A 290 -15.68 -7.75 12.80
C ASN A 290 -16.38 -9.08 13.05
N THR A 291 -17.15 -9.56 12.07
CA THR A 291 -17.89 -10.82 12.12
C THR A 291 -17.11 -11.99 11.52
N LEU A 292 -16.28 -11.72 10.51
CA LEU A 292 -15.46 -12.74 9.82
C LEU A 292 -14.09 -12.86 10.50
N ARG A 293 -14.06 -13.55 11.65
CA ARG A 293 -12.84 -13.76 12.44
C ARG A 293 -12.95 -14.97 13.37
N TYR A 294 -11.81 -15.50 13.80
CA TYR A 294 -11.76 -16.42 14.92
C TYR A 294 -11.96 -15.69 16.25
N PRO A 295 -12.77 -16.21 17.18
CA PRO A 295 -12.85 -15.66 18.53
C PRO A 295 -11.53 -15.90 19.28
N LYS A 296 -10.89 -14.81 19.75
CA LYS A 296 -9.63 -14.83 20.48
C LYS A 296 -9.74 -14.00 21.75
N LYS A 297 -9.18 -14.46 22.87
CA LYS A 297 -9.16 -13.74 24.15
C LYS A 297 -7.78 -13.15 24.39
N ILE A 298 -7.34 -12.24 23.50
CA ILE A 298 -6.04 -11.62 23.63
C ILE A 298 -6.00 -10.75 24.87
N HIS A 299 -4.93 -10.88 25.67
CA HIS A 299 -4.65 -10.08 26.85
C HIS A 299 -3.16 -9.69 26.90
N GLY A 300 -2.89 -8.47 27.40
CA GLY A 300 -1.53 -8.01 27.62
C GLY A 300 -0.94 -8.63 28.90
N ILE A 301 0.33 -8.98 28.86
CA ILE A 301 1.05 -9.43 30.07
C ILE A 301 1.84 -8.29 30.73
N LYS A 302 2.01 -7.16 30.05
CA LYS A 302 2.61 -5.94 30.60
C LYS A 302 1.62 -5.22 31.52
N GLU A 303 2.13 -4.28 32.29
CA GLU A 303 1.33 -3.38 33.11
C GLU A 303 0.27 -2.64 32.27
N ALA A 304 -0.71 -2.06 32.94
CA ALA A 304 -1.82 -1.34 32.28
C ALA A 304 -1.31 -0.27 31.30
N GLY A 305 -0.23 0.43 31.67
CA GLY A 305 0.30 1.56 30.89
C GLY A 305 -0.61 2.78 30.90
N GLU A 306 -0.29 3.77 30.08
CA GLU A 306 -1.17 4.93 29.88
C GLU A 306 -2.43 4.58 29.11
N THR A 307 -3.48 5.39 29.29
CA THR A 307 -4.69 5.30 28.46
C THR A 307 -4.40 5.78 27.04
N ILE A 308 -5.17 5.29 26.07
CA ILE A 308 -5.08 5.75 24.68
C ILE A 308 -5.48 7.23 24.63
N LYS A 309 -4.64 8.06 24.03
CA LYS A 309 -4.90 9.50 23.89
C LYS A 309 -5.71 9.78 22.63
N LEU A 310 -6.94 10.20 22.79
CA LEU A 310 -7.79 10.65 21.70
C LEU A 310 -7.86 12.17 21.67
N HIS A 311 -7.50 12.79 20.54
CA HIS A 311 -7.56 14.25 20.40
C HIS A 311 -8.25 14.66 19.09
N SER A 312 -9.07 15.69 19.19
CA SER A 312 -9.69 16.34 18.01
C SER A 312 -9.16 17.74 17.83
N PHE A 313 -8.88 18.11 16.59
CA PHE A 313 -8.38 19.44 16.22
C PHE A 313 -9.37 20.14 15.29
N SER A 314 -9.33 21.47 15.27
CA SER A 314 -10.20 22.23 14.37
C SER A 314 -9.80 22.00 12.90
N ASN A 315 -8.49 21.91 12.63
CA ASN A 315 -7.93 21.69 11.29
C ASN A 315 -6.58 20.97 11.35
N GLN A 316 -6.08 20.57 10.19
CA GLN A 316 -4.84 19.79 10.03
C GLN A 316 -3.58 20.57 10.48
N THR A 317 -3.57 21.90 10.34
CA THR A 317 -2.42 22.71 10.81
C THR A 317 -2.28 22.65 12.32
N GLN A 318 -3.40 22.70 13.07
CA GLN A 318 -3.37 22.54 14.53
C GLN A 318 -2.95 21.13 14.94
N GLU A 319 -3.45 20.10 14.27
CA GLU A 319 -3.05 18.71 14.48
C GLU A 319 -1.53 18.54 14.31
N ASN A 320 -0.99 18.96 13.17
CA ASN A 320 0.43 18.84 12.86
C ASN A 320 1.32 19.61 13.85
N THR A 321 0.92 20.83 14.22
CA THR A 321 1.66 21.62 15.23
C THR A 321 1.66 20.94 16.58
N TYR A 322 0.54 20.32 16.96
CA TYR A 322 0.43 19.58 18.22
C TYR A 322 1.29 18.30 18.21
N ILE A 323 1.36 17.60 17.07
CA ILE A 323 2.23 16.43 16.90
C ILE A 323 3.70 16.81 17.13
N ILE A 324 4.16 17.90 16.51
CA ILE A 324 5.53 18.43 16.69
C ILE A 324 5.81 18.65 18.18
N LYS A 325 4.91 19.35 18.86
CA LYS A 325 5.05 19.60 20.30
C LYS A 325 5.11 18.31 21.11
N LYS A 326 4.26 17.32 20.77
CA LYS A 326 4.25 16.02 21.47
C LYS A 326 5.50 15.19 21.21
N ILE A 327 6.04 15.24 20.00
CA ILE A 327 7.33 14.61 19.71
C ILE A 327 8.41 15.22 20.63
N GLN A 328 8.46 16.55 20.73
CA GLN A 328 9.41 17.21 21.64
C GLN A 328 9.17 16.81 23.10
N ASP A 329 7.91 16.76 23.58
CA ASP A 329 7.60 16.29 24.93
C ASP A 329 8.13 14.86 25.19
N TYR A 330 8.03 13.94 24.21
CA TYR A 330 8.56 12.57 24.34
C TYR A 330 10.10 12.55 24.36
N LEU A 331 10.75 13.35 23.51
CA LEU A 331 12.21 13.48 23.50
C LEU A 331 12.74 14.01 24.85
N ASP A 332 12.07 15.02 25.42
CA ASP A 332 12.40 15.59 26.72
C ASP A 332 12.22 14.57 27.87
N ASN A 333 11.34 13.57 27.68
CA ASN A 333 11.12 12.45 28.61
C ASN A 333 12.03 11.23 28.33
N GLY A 334 13.02 11.35 27.46
CA GLY A 334 14.08 10.36 27.27
C GLY A 334 13.83 9.34 26.17
N TYR A 335 12.77 9.51 25.34
CA TYR A 335 12.60 8.75 24.10
C TYR A 335 13.54 9.31 23.03
N SER A 336 13.94 8.46 22.09
CA SER A 336 14.69 8.87 20.89
C SER A 336 13.74 9.06 19.70
N HIS A 337 14.20 9.72 18.64
CA HIS A 337 13.41 9.88 17.41
C HIS A 337 12.98 8.53 16.81
N GLU A 338 13.84 7.52 16.87
CA GLU A 338 13.57 6.17 16.36
C GLU A 338 12.49 5.41 17.16
N ASP A 339 12.19 5.84 18.38
CA ASP A 339 11.12 5.29 19.22
C ASP A 339 9.73 5.77 18.79
N ILE A 340 9.65 6.75 17.90
CA ILE A 340 8.44 7.45 17.54
C ILE A 340 8.04 7.14 16.09
N ALA A 341 6.79 6.77 15.89
CA ALA A 341 6.22 6.60 14.56
C ALA A 341 4.91 7.39 14.38
N VAL A 342 4.74 7.94 13.19
CA VAL A 342 3.48 8.54 12.76
C VAL A 342 2.90 7.68 11.64
N LEU A 343 1.72 7.14 11.88
CA LEU A 343 1.02 6.24 10.99
C LEU A 343 -0.14 6.96 10.30
N MET A 344 -0.21 6.83 8.99
CA MET A 344 -1.22 7.44 8.14
C MET A 344 -1.91 6.40 7.26
N ARG A 345 -3.12 6.68 6.79
CA ARG A 345 -3.85 5.75 5.92
C ARG A 345 -3.29 5.71 4.50
N THR A 346 -2.92 6.87 3.97
CA THR A 346 -2.35 7.03 2.62
C THR A 346 -1.00 7.74 2.70
N ASN A 347 -0.12 7.48 1.75
CA ASN A 347 1.18 8.14 1.68
C ASN A 347 1.11 9.64 1.32
N THR A 348 -0.03 10.11 0.82
CA THR A 348 -0.29 11.53 0.56
C THR A 348 -0.73 12.31 1.81
N GLY A 349 -1.36 11.63 2.79
CA GLY A 349 -1.91 12.27 3.99
C GLY A 349 -0.88 12.99 4.87
N GLY A 350 0.40 12.62 4.77
CA GLY A 350 1.47 13.17 5.59
C GLY A 350 2.18 14.42 5.05
N ARG A 351 1.80 14.96 3.88
CA ARG A 351 2.57 16.04 3.22
C ARG A 351 2.76 17.28 4.11
N LEU A 352 1.66 17.82 4.63
CA LEU A 352 1.72 19.01 5.51
C LEU A 352 2.49 18.73 6.81
N LEU A 353 2.49 17.50 7.30
CA LEU A 353 3.30 17.12 8.45
C LEU A 353 4.79 17.06 8.10
N VAL A 354 5.13 16.55 6.92
CA VAL A 354 6.52 16.55 6.41
C VAL A 354 7.05 17.98 6.29
N GLU A 355 6.26 18.90 5.74
CA GLU A 355 6.64 20.34 5.68
C GLU A 355 6.91 20.90 7.09
N LYS A 356 6.10 20.51 8.11
CA LYS A 356 6.33 20.90 9.49
C LYS A 356 7.58 20.27 10.09
N PHE A 357 7.88 19.01 9.80
CA PHE A 357 9.12 18.38 10.25
C PHE A 357 10.36 19.09 9.69
N MET A 358 10.31 19.51 8.42
CA MET A 358 11.36 20.31 7.79
C MET A 358 11.47 21.71 8.44
N GLU A 359 10.35 22.38 8.68
CA GLU A 359 10.30 23.70 9.34
C GLU A 359 10.94 23.68 10.74
N TYR A 360 10.67 22.60 11.52
CA TYR A 360 11.17 22.45 12.89
C TYR A 360 12.47 21.65 12.99
N ASN A 361 13.10 21.30 11.87
CA ASN A 361 14.32 20.51 11.78
C ASN A 361 14.24 19.18 12.57
N ILE A 362 13.09 18.51 12.55
CA ILE A 362 12.93 17.19 13.15
C ILE A 362 13.38 16.14 12.12
N PRO A 363 14.38 15.30 12.44
CA PRO A 363 14.81 14.23 11.54
C PRO A 363 13.68 13.20 11.39
N PHE A 364 13.36 12.85 10.16
CA PHE A 364 12.32 11.86 9.85
C PHE A 364 12.76 10.95 8.71
N CYS A 365 12.20 9.76 8.71
CA CYS A 365 12.42 8.75 7.67
C CYS A 365 11.06 8.30 7.14
N MET A 366 10.89 8.30 5.81
CA MET A 366 9.69 7.82 5.16
C MET A 366 9.91 6.42 4.63
N ARG A 367 9.09 5.45 5.08
CA ARG A 367 9.13 4.08 4.55
C ARG A 367 8.42 3.92 3.22
N ASP A 368 7.38 4.71 3.00
CA ASP A 368 6.64 4.75 1.76
C ASP A 368 7.08 5.96 0.95
N ALA A 369 7.32 5.78 -0.35
CA ALA A 369 7.60 6.90 -1.22
C ALA A 369 6.39 7.85 -1.25
N MET A 370 6.60 9.09 -0.83
CA MET A 370 5.57 10.13 -0.95
C MET A 370 5.56 10.63 -2.40
N PRO A 371 4.45 10.53 -3.11
CA PRO A 371 4.36 11.11 -4.43
C PRO A 371 4.45 12.63 -4.32
N ASN A 372 5.24 13.24 -5.21
CA ASN A 372 5.26 14.68 -5.31
C ASN A 372 3.96 15.17 -5.94
N ILE A 373 3.10 15.83 -5.17
CA ILE A 373 1.80 16.34 -5.65
C ILE A 373 1.96 17.29 -6.83
N TYR A 374 3.06 18.04 -6.90
CA TYR A 374 3.34 18.96 -8.00
C TYR A 374 3.71 18.26 -9.32
N GLU A 375 4.00 16.96 -9.27
CA GLU A 375 4.18 16.11 -10.45
C GLU A 375 2.87 15.44 -10.92
N HIS A 376 1.80 15.55 -10.14
CA HIS A 376 0.49 15.06 -10.53
C HIS A 376 -0.02 15.77 -11.78
N TRP A 377 -0.74 15.07 -12.67
CA TRP A 377 -1.19 15.65 -13.94
C TRP A 377 -2.10 16.88 -13.76
N ILE A 378 -2.95 16.91 -12.72
CA ILE A 378 -3.76 18.09 -12.36
C ILE A 378 -2.85 19.28 -12.03
N ALA A 379 -1.81 19.07 -11.22
CA ALA A 379 -0.87 20.12 -10.88
C ALA A 379 -0.14 20.63 -12.13
N LYS A 380 0.29 19.74 -13.01
CA LYS A 380 0.92 20.13 -14.31
C LYS A 380 0.00 20.96 -15.17
N ASN A 381 -1.30 20.66 -15.20
CA ASN A 381 -2.27 21.47 -15.93
C ASN A 381 -2.40 22.88 -15.31
N LEU A 382 -2.54 22.98 -13.96
CA LEU A 382 -2.60 24.27 -13.26
C LEU A 382 -1.33 25.10 -13.47
N ILE A 383 -0.15 24.48 -13.33
CA ILE A 383 1.16 25.11 -13.57
C ILE A 383 1.26 25.58 -15.03
N SER A 384 0.77 24.81 -16.00
CA SER A 384 0.76 25.20 -17.41
C SER A 384 -0.15 26.42 -17.66
N TYR A 385 -1.32 26.50 -17.02
CA TYR A 385 -2.17 27.69 -17.04
C TYR A 385 -1.43 28.93 -16.53
N ILE A 386 -0.74 28.79 -15.39
CA ILE A 386 0.01 29.88 -14.75
C ILE A 386 1.20 30.29 -15.63
N ASN A 387 1.94 29.34 -16.18
CA ASN A 387 3.08 29.64 -17.08
C ASN A 387 2.62 30.40 -18.33
N LEU A 388 1.51 29.99 -18.94
CA LEU A 388 0.91 30.72 -20.07
C LEU A 388 0.48 32.14 -19.67
N ALA A 389 -0.10 32.30 -18.47
CA ALA A 389 -0.48 33.62 -17.94
C ALA A 389 0.75 34.51 -17.71
N LEU A 390 1.87 33.93 -17.25
CA LEU A 390 3.15 34.64 -17.04
C LEU A 390 3.91 34.95 -18.34
N GLY A 391 3.37 34.47 -19.49
CA GLY A 391 3.92 34.83 -20.80
C GLY A 391 4.61 33.69 -21.55
N SER A 392 4.64 32.47 -20.99
CA SER A 392 5.06 31.31 -21.79
C SER A 392 4.19 31.17 -23.04
N ARG A 393 4.81 30.69 -24.13
CA ARG A 393 4.13 30.44 -25.41
C ARG A 393 4.53 29.05 -25.95
N GLY A 394 5.10 28.20 -25.09
CA GLY A 394 5.53 26.87 -25.48
C GLY A 394 4.36 25.97 -25.89
N ARG A 395 4.55 25.21 -26.96
CA ARG A 395 3.57 24.24 -27.45
C ARG A 395 3.14 23.24 -26.36
N LYS A 396 4.07 22.83 -25.52
CA LYS A 396 3.82 21.85 -24.44
C LYS A 396 2.76 22.35 -23.46
N GLU A 397 2.87 23.61 -23.02
CA GLU A 397 1.92 24.23 -22.09
C GLU A 397 0.54 24.40 -22.74
N PHE A 398 0.48 24.80 -24.00
CA PHE A 398 -0.78 24.88 -24.73
C PHE A 398 -1.48 23.54 -24.83
N LEU A 399 -0.79 22.46 -25.16
CA LEU A 399 -1.35 21.12 -25.24
C LEU A 399 -1.92 20.62 -23.89
N GLN A 400 -1.37 21.09 -22.77
CA GLN A 400 -1.88 20.79 -21.45
C GLN A 400 -3.17 21.54 -21.10
N VAL A 401 -3.42 22.69 -21.71
CA VAL A 401 -4.46 23.65 -21.30
C VAL A 401 -5.61 23.72 -22.30
N ILE A 402 -5.31 23.65 -23.61
CA ILE A 402 -6.18 24.10 -24.70
C ILE A 402 -7.60 23.50 -24.66
N ASN A 403 -7.73 22.22 -24.31
CA ASN A 403 -8.99 21.50 -24.21
C ASN A 403 -9.30 20.99 -22.78
N ARG A 404 -8.78 21.64 -21.76
CA ARG A 404 -9.07 21.36 -20.36
C ARG A 404 -9.53 22.63 -19.61
N PRO A 405 -10.81 23.03 -19.67
CA PRO A 405 -12.00 22.33 -20.21
C PRO A 405 -12.05 22.32 -21.76
N LYS A 406 -12.96 21.50 -22.28
CA LYS A 406 -13.17 21.29 -23.72
C LYS A 406 -13.49 22.59 -24.45
N ARG A 407 -12.59 22.98 -25.37
CA ARG A 407 -12.76 24.14 -26.27
C ARG A 407 -12.86 23.70 -27.73
N TYR A 408 -12.66 22.38 -28.03
CA TYR A 408 -12.67 21.81 -29.37
C TYR A 408 -11.64 22.45 -30.33
N ILE A 409 -10.54 22.95 -29.78
CA ILE A 409 -9.44 23.49 -30.58
C ILE A 409 -8.56 22.32 -31.01
N GLY A 410 -8.39 22.14 -32.32
CA GLY A 410 -7.59 21.06 -32.91
C GLY A 410 -6.09 21.23 -32.60
N ARG A 411 -5.37 20.12 -32.51
CA ARG A 411 -3.91 20.14 -32.25
C ARG A 411 -3.13 20.67 -33.45
N GLU A 412 -3.73 20.63 -34.63
CA GLU A 412 -3.14 21.06 -35.89
C GLU A 412 -2.86 22.58 -35.93
N CYS A 413 -3.60 23.38 -35.17
CA CYS A 413 -3.31 24.81 -35.03
C CYS A 413 -2.13 25.12 -34.08
N LEU A 414 -1.54 24.09 -33.47
CA LEU A 414 -0.44 24.19 -32.53
C LEU A 414 0.83 23.49 -33.05
N ASP A 415 1.08 23.49 -34.35
CA ASP A 415 2.21 22.76 -34.95
C ASP A 415 3.57 23.40 -34.70
N GLU A 416 3.59 24.72 -34.45
CA GLU A 416 4.82 25.45 -34.17
C GLU A 416 5.29 25.24 -32.71
N PRO A 417 6.62 25.27 -32.45
CA PRO A 417 7.17 25.16 -31.08
C PRO A 417 6.72 26.31 -30.16
N ILE A 418 6.51 27.50 -30.71
CA ILE A 418 6.03 28.70 -30.03
C ILE A 418 4.68 29.08 -30.63
N ILE A 419 3.67 29.14 -29.80
CA ILE A 419 2.29 29.36 -30.22
C ILE A 419 1.92 30.83 -30.05
N SER A 420 1.30 31.39 -31.10
CA SER A 420 0.72 32.73 -31.11
C SER A 420 -0.80 32.65 -31.12
N PHE A 421 -1.48 33.46 -30.31
CA PHE A 421 -2.94 33.58 -30.34
C PHE A 421 -3.43 34.15 -31.69
N ASP A 422 -2.63 35.02 -32.33
CA ASP A 422 -2.96 35.59 -33.64
C ASP A 422 -2.91 34.50 -34.73
N ASP A 423 -1.94 33.58 -34.69
CA ASP A 423 -1.87 32.48 -35.65
C ASP A 423 -3.02 31.48 -35.42
N MET A 424 -3.43 31.26 -34.19
CA MET A 424 -4.62 30.45 -33.89
C MET A 424 -5.89 31.11 -34.44
N ARG A 425 -6.06 32.44 -34.28
CA ARG A 425 -7.19 33.17 -34.84
C ARG A 425 -7.20 33.07 -36.36
N LYS A 426 -6.05 33.24 -36.99
CA LYS A 426 -5.88 33.10 -38.44
C LYS A 426 -6.22 31.71 -38.95
N TYR A 427 -5.80 30.66 -38.23
CA TYR A 427 -6.13 29.29 -38.56
C TYR A 427 -7.64 29.04 -38.56
N TYR A 428 -8.40 29.71 -37.69
CA TYR A 428 -9.83 29.58 -37.54
C TYR A 428 -10.61 30.80 -38.09
N GLU A 429 -10.06 31.59 -39.03
CA GLU A 429 -10.65 32.84 -39.50
C GLU A 429 -12.10 32.68 -40.01
N GLU A 430 -12.46 31.52 -40.56
CA GLU A 430 -13.81 31.21 -41.05
C GLU A 430 -14.76 30.70 -39.94
N LYS A 431 -14.29 30.50 -38.70
CA LYS A 431 -15.04 29.91 -37.57
C LYS A 431 -15.12 30.87 -36.40
N GLY A 432 -15.97 31.89 -36.48
CA GLY A 432 -16.10 32.93 -35.45
C GLY A 432 -16.27 32.40 -34.03
N TRP A 433 -17.03 31.32 -33.83
CA TRP A 433 -17.23 30.70 -32.55
C TRP A 433 -15.91 30.08 -31.95
N MET A 434 -14.97 29.71 -32.80
CA MET A 434 -13.64 29.26 -32.33
C MET A 434 -12.77 30.44 -31.93
N ILE A 435 -12.85 31.55 -32.65
CA ILE A 435 -12.17 32.79 -32.30
C ILE A 435 -12.63 33.28 -30.94
N GLU A 436 -13.92 33.27 -30.64
CA GLU A 436 -14.48 33.63 -29.34
C GLU A 436 -13.90 32.77 -28.19
N ARG A 437 -13.67 31.49 -28.42
CA ARG A 437 -13.08 30.59 -27.43
C ARG A 437 -11.59 30.87 -27.22
N ILE A 438 -10.87 31.21 -28.29
CA ILE A 438 -9.46 31.59 -28.23
C ILE A 438 -9.34 32.93 -27.49
N ASP A 439 -10.18 33.90 -27.82
CA ASP A 439 -10.20 35.21 -27.14
C ASP A 439 -10.53 35.08 -25.65
N LYS A 440 -11.49 34.23 -25.32
CA LYS A 440 -11.82 33.95 -23.92
C LYS A 440 -10.64 33.32 -23.18
N LEU A 441 -9.92 32.37 -23.78
CA LEU A 441 -8.74 31.77 -23.17
C LEU A 441 -7.65 32.83 -22.96
N GLU A 442 -7.37 33.67 -23.94
CA GLU A 442 -6.38 34.72 -23.81
C GLU A 442 -6.75 35.72 -22.71
N TYR A 443 -8.02 36.13 -22.64
CA TYR A 443 -8.54 36.99 -21.59
C TYR A 443 -8.41 36.36 -20.19
N ASP A 444 -8.78 35.08 -20.04
CA ASP A 444 -8.63 34.34 -18.79
C ASP A 444 -7.18 34.28 -18.33
N LEU A 445 -6.22 34.09 -19.24
CA LEU A 445 -4.78 34.08 -18.93
C LEU A 445 -4.27 35.48 -18.52
N GLN A 446 -4.78 36.55 -19.13
CA GLN A 446 -4.45 37.93 -18.72
C GLN A 446 -4.92 38.22 -17.31
N LEU A 447 -6.11 37.76 -16.91
CA LEU A 447 -6.63 37.92 -15.54
C LEU A 447 -5.80 37.11 -14.55
N LEU A 448 -5.46 35.87 -14.88
CA LEU A 448 -4.64 35.00 -14.00
C LEU A 448 -3.31 35.61 -13.62
N ARG A 449 -2.69 36.36 -14.53
CA ARG A 449 -1.36 36.97 -14.34
C ARG A 449 -1.25 37.83 -13.08
N ASN A 450 -2.35 38.47 -12.66
CA ASN A 450 -2.39 39.41 -11.56
C ASN A 450 -2.92 38.81 -10.25
N LEU A 451 -3.20 37.53 -10.22
CA LEU A 451 -3.73 36.85 -9.04
C LEU A 451 -2.61 36.23 -8.19
N ALA A 452 -2.82 36.15 -6.88
CA ALA A 452 -2.00 35.31 -6.02
C ALA A 452 -2.25 33.83 -6.29
N PRO A 453 -1.31 32.91 -5.99
CA PRO A 453 -1.41 31.50 -6.34
C PRO A 453 -2.73 30.84 -5.92
N PHE A 454 -3.20 31.05 -4.68
CA PHE A 454 -4.49 30.53 -4.19
C PHE A 454 -5.66 31.04 -5.03
N ALA A 455 -5.70 32.34 -5.32
CA ALA A 455 -6.78 32.96 -6.09
C ALA A 455 -6.76 32.50 -7.55
N ALA A 456 -5.56 32.28 -8.12
CA ALA A 456 -5.39 31.76 -9.46
C ALA A 456 -5.94 30.33 -9.59
N ILE A 457 -5.60 29.43 -8.65
CA ILE A 457 -6.17 28.07 -8.63
C ILE A 457 -7.70 28.14 -8.53
N ASN A 458 -8.23 28.98 -7.65
CA ASN A 458 -9.67 29.16 -7.50
C ASN A 458 -10.33 29.65 -8.80
N TYR A 459 -9.70 30.59 -9.52
CA TYR A 459 -10.17 31.09 -10.80
C TYR A 459 -10.15 30.00 -11.88
N ILE A 460 -9.05 29.25 -11.99
CA ILE A 460 -8.93 28.10 -12.92
C ILE A 460 -10.02 27.06 -12.63
N ARG A 461 -10.21 26.75 -11.36
CA ARG A 461 -11.16 25.74 -10.89
C ARG A 461 -12.60 26.08 -11.29
N TYR A 462 -13.06 27.27 -10.95
CA TYR A 462 -14.47 27.65 -11.07
C TYR A 462 -14.78 28.53 -12.27
N SER A 463 -14.01 29.59 -12.49
CA SER A 463 -14.30 30.58 -13.55
C SER A 463 -13.92 30.08 -14.95
N ILE A 464 -12.77 29.44 -15.07
CA ILE A 464 -12.36 28.77 -16.31
C ILE A 464 -13.15 27.47 -16.52
N GLY A 465 -13.56 26.79 -15.41
CA GLY A 465 -14.37 25.59 -15.44
C GLY A 465 -13.57 24.28 -15.42
N TYR A 466 -12.36 24.31 -14.86
CA TYR A 466 -11.50 23.12 -14.78
C TYR A 466 -12.11 22.02 -13.91
N GLN A 467 -12.88 22.38 -12.85
CA GLN A 467 -13.57 21.39 -12.04
C GLN A 467 -14.63 20.61 -12.83
N ALA A 468 -15.41 21.29 -13.69
CA ALA A 468 -16.38 20.62 -14.56
C ALA A 468 -15.71 19.66 -15.55
N TYR A 469 -14.52 20.03 -16.05
CA TYR A 469 -13.71 19.11 -16.86
C TYR A 469 -13.31 17.84 -16.07
N LEU A 470 -12.92 17.99 -14.80
CA LEU A 470 -12.60 16.82 -13.96
C LEU A 470 -13.82 15.93 -13.70
N GLU A 471 -15.04 16.50 -13.60
CA GLU A 471 -16.29 15.73 -13.49
C GLU A 471 -16.53 14.89 -14.75
N GLU A 472 -16.40 15.51 -15.94
CA GLU A 472 -16.52 14.79 -17.21
C GLU A 472 -15.48 13.68 -17.33
N TYR A 473 -14.23 13.97 -16.97
CA TYR A 473 -13.13 13.00 -16.97
C TYR A 473 -13.40 11.84 -16.02
N ALA A 474 -13.84 12.13 -14.78
CA ALA A 474 -14.18 11.12 -13.79
C ALA A 474 -15.32 10.21 -14.29
N GLY A 475 -16.36 10.79 -14.91
CA GLY A 475 -17.45 10.04 -15.51
C GLY A 475 -16.98 9.11 -16.64
N TYR A 476 -16.11 9.60 -17.51
CA TYR A 476 -15.53 8.81 -18.59
C TYR A 476 -14.68 7.64 -18.05
N ARG A 477 -13.86 7.90 -17.01
CA ARG A 477 -12.97 6.91 -16.37
C ARG A 477 -13.68 6.03 -15.35
N ARG A 478 -14.94 6.31 -15.02
CA ARG A 478 -15.73 5.61 -13.99
C ARG A 478 -15.08 5.65 -12.59
N ILE A 479 -14.39 6.75 -12.30
CA ILE A 479 -13.82 7.04 -10.96
C ILE A 479 -14.67 8.11 -10.26
N LYS A 480 -14.48 8.27 -8.95
CA LYS A 480 -15.18 9.32 -8.20
C LYS A 480 -14.51 10.67 -8.43
N ALA A 481 -15.29 11.69 -8.80
CA ALA A 481 -14.77 13.03 -9.03
C ALA A 481 -14.13 13.63 -7.75
N GLU A 482 -14.60 13.21 -6.58
CA GLU A 482 -14.09 13.61 -5.27
C GLU A 482 -12.58 13.30 -5.12
N GLU A 483 -12.10 12.21 -5.69
CA GLU A 483 -10.66 11.86 -5.65
C GLU A 483 -9.81 12.89 -6.39
N LEU A 484 -10.30 13.42 -7.50
CA LEU A 484 -9.62 14.48 -8.25
C LEU A 484 -9.74 15.85 -7.57
N TYR A 485 -10.86 16.09 -6.89
CA TYR A 485 -11.06 17.31 -6.12
C TYR A 485 -10.15 17.37 -4.90
N GLU A 486 -9.85 16.24 -4.26
CA GLU A 486 -8.88 16.20 -3.15
C GLU A 486 -7.51 16.71 -3.59
N VAL A 487 -7.06 16.37 -4.81
CA VAL A 487 -5.80 16.88 -5.36
C VAL A 487 -5.88 18.40 -5.58
N LEU A 488 -6.99 18.91 -6.12
CA LEU A 488 -7.20 20.35 -6.27
C LEU A 488 -7.25 21.07 -4.92
N ASP A 489 -7.98 20.52 -3.96
CA ASP A 489 -8.12 21.08 -2.61
C ASP A 489 -6.74 21.16 -1.93
N GLU A 490 -5.94 20.12 -2.08
CA GLU A 490 -4.59 20.06 -1.52
C GLU A 490 -3.64 21.07 -2.18
N LEU A 491 -3.64 21.19 -3.52
CA LEU A 491 -2.85 22.17 -4.24
C LEU A 491 -3.26 23.60 -3.88
N GLN A 492 -4.56 23.85 -3.74
CA GLN A 492 -5.11 25.14 -3.36
C GLN A 492 -4.72 25.51 -1.93
N GLU A 493 -4.77 24.57 -0.99
CA GLU A 493 -4.36 24.77 0.41
C GLU A 493 -2.85 25.06 0.50
N ALA A 494 -2.03 24.29 -0.23
CA ALA A 494 -0.59 24.52 -0.30
C ALA A 494 -0.24 25.93 -0.83
N ALA A 495 -1.04 26.45 -1.75
CA ALA A 495 -0.81 27.76 -2.36
C ALA A 495 -1.18 28.95 -1.44
N LYS A 496 -1.93 28.75 -0.35
CA LYS A 496 -2.41 29.84 0.52
C LYS A 496 -1.31 30.68 1.16
N GLN A 497 -0.19 30.07 1.48
CA GLN A 497 0.91 30.74 2.18
C GLN A 497 1.78 31.64 1.27
N PHE A 498 1.62 31.53 -0.06
CA PHE A 498 2.43 32.26 -1.01
C PHE A 498 1.69 33.45 -1.60
N LYS A 499 2.39 34.59 -1.71
CA LYS A 499 1.86 35.81 -2.28
C LYS A 499 2.10 35.94 -3.77
N THR A 500 3.16 35.32 -4.27
CA THR A 500 3.58 35.37 -5.67
C THR A 500 3.78 33.97 -6.25
N PHE A 501 3.67 33.84 -7.58
CA PHE A 501 3.98 32.57 -8.26
C PHE A 501 5.45 32.19 -8.13
N GLU A 502 6.35 33.16 -8.07
CA GLU A 502 7.79 32.95 -7.95
C GLU A 502 8.14 32.28 -6.61
N GLU A 503 7.56 32.77 -5.49
CA GLU A 503 7.69 32.14 -4.18
C GLU A 503 7.17 30.70 -4.19
N TRP A 504 6.01 30.48 -4.82
CA TRP A 504 5.38 29.16 -4.87
C TRP A 504 6.20 28.19 -5.73
N PHE A 505 6.68 28.59 -6.89
CA PHE A 505 7.52 27.75 -7.75
C PHE A 505 8.87 27.41 -7.10
N TRP A 506 9.48 28.36 -6.43
CA TRP A 506 10.69 28.10 -5.65
C TRP A 506 10.44 27.04 -4.56
N HIS A 507 9.32 27.16 -3.83
CA HIS A 507 8.92 26.15 -2.84
C HIS A 507 8.72 24.76 -3.47
N MET A 508 8.08 24.65 -4.64
CA MET A 508 7.89 23.38 -5.35
C MET A 508 9.25 22.72 -5.68
N GLU A 509 10.23 23.50 -6.09
CA GLU A 509 11.59 23.01 -6.39
C GLU A 509 12.30 22.51 -5.15
N GLU A 510 12.26 23.27 -4.06
CA GLU A 510 12.87 22.88 -2.78
C GLU A 510 12.20 21.63 -2.19
N TYR A 511 10.86 21.56 -2.26
CA TYR A 511 10.11 20.37 -1.84
C TYR A 511 10.49 19.12 -2.67
N ALA A 512 10.60 19.26 -3.98
CA ALA A 512 11.04 18.18 -4.87
C ALA A 512 12.47 17.70 -4.58
N LYS A 513 13.39 18.62 -4.24
CA LYS A 513 14.77 18.29 -3.84
C LYS A 513 14.77 17.52 -2.52
N ALA A 514 14.04 18.02 -1.52
CA ALA A 514 13.95 17.39 -0.21
C ALA A 514 13.40 15.95 -0.28
N LEU A 515 12.35 15.71 -1.08
CA LEU A 515 11.84 14.35 -1.29
C LEU A 515 12.87 13.44 -1.97
N LYS A 516 13.64 13.95 -2.93
CA LYS A 516 14.69 13.17 -3.61
C LYS A 516 15.88 12.86 -2.70
N GLU A 517 16.26 13.78 -1.85
CA GLU A 517 17.33 13.59 -0.87
C GLU A 517 16.92 12.56 0.14
N GLN A 518 15.72 12.65 0.69
CA GLN A 518 15.17 11.66 1.62
C GLN A 518 15.07 10.25 1.00
N ALA A 519 14.63 10.15 -0.25
CA ALA A 519 14.61 8.85 -0.94
C ALA A 519 16.01 8.22 -1.09
N LYS A 520 17.07 9.02 -1.13
CA LYS A 520 18.47 8.56 -1.16
C LYS A 520 19.00 8.21 0.24
N GLU A 521 18.60 8.97 1.25
CA GLU A 521 19.07 8.83 2.64
C GLU A 521 18.35 7.73 3.41
N GLN A 522 17.19 7.24 2.94
CA GLN A 522 16.43 6.12 3.54
C GLN A 522 17.26 4.90 3.99
N LYS A 523 18.53 4.84 3.59
CA LYS A 523 19.49 3.78 3.99
C LYS A 523 20.39 4.14 5.17
N LYS A 524 20.31 5.34 5.76
CA LYS A 524 21.33 5.83 6.70
C LYS A 524 20.81 6.46 8.00
N GLU A 525 19.54 6.73 8.19
CA GLU A 525 19.08 7.42 9.39
C GLU A 525 18.66 6.45 10.49
N GLU A 526 19.63 6.07 11.32
CA GLU A 526 19.41 5.30 12.55
C GLU A 526 18.74 6.12 13.67
N HIS A 527 18.47 7.42 13.50
CA HIS A 527 17.93 8.31 14.54
C HIS A 527 16.87 9.29 14.01
N ALA A 528 15.78 8.77 13.44
CA ALA A 528 14.74 9.58 12.84
C ALA A 528 13.33 9.10 13.22
N VAL A 529 12.36 10.03 13.28
CA VAL A 529 10.93 9.69 13.44
C VAL A 529 10.44 8.94 12.19
N THR A 530 9.82 7.80 12.40
CA THR A 530 9.30 7.01 11.27
C THR A 530 7.93 7.53 10.81
N LEU A 531 7.85 7.94 9.54
CA LEU A 531 6.59 8.23 8.85
C LEU A 531 6.24 7.06 7.93
N THR A 532 5.07 6.46 8.09
CA THR A 532 4.70 5.30 7.29
C THR A 532 3.18 5.12 7.20
N THR A 533 2.73 4.41 6.16
CA THR A 533 1.31 4.02 6.08
C THR A 533 0.99 2.90 7.06
N LEU A 534 -0.29 2.77 7.43
CA LEU A 534 -0.77 1.66 8.26
C LEU A 534 -0.42 0.30 7.67
N HIS A 535 -0.44 0.18 6.32
CA HIS A 535 -0.06 -1.06 5.63
C HIS A 535 1.42 -1.40 5.79
N SER A 536 2.28 -0.42 5.59
CA SER A 536 3.74 -0.60 5.67
C SER A 536 4.24 -0.70 7.13
N ALA A 537 3.42 -0.28 8.10
CA ALA A 537 3.68 -0.46 9.51
C ALA A 537 3.50 -1.92 9.98
N LYS A 538 2.84 -2.78 9.17
CA LYS A 538 2.71 -4.20 9.54
C LYS A 538 4.08 -4.86 9.72
N GLY A 539 4.24 -5.59 10.82
CA GLY A 539 5.51 -6.21 11.19
C GLY A 539 6.43 -5.32 12.03
N LEU A 540 6.19 -4.01 12.08
CA LEU A 540 6.95 -3.06 12.91
C LEU A 540 6.36 -2.91 14.31
N GLU A 541 7.12 -2.25 15.20
CA GLU A 541 6.67 -1.89 16.53
C GLU A 541 7.49 -0.72 17.07
N PHE A 542 6.83 0.21 17.77
CA PHE A 542 7.42 1.43 18.29
C PHE A 542 6.94 1.71 19.71
N PRO A 543 7.79 2.25 20.59
CA PRO A 543 7.36 2.72 21.90
C PRO A 543 6.20 3.72 21.83
N VAL A 544 6.28 4.70 20.92
CA VAL A 544 5.30 5.77 20.75
C VAL A 544 4.73 5.75 19.33
N VAL A 545 3.42 5.69 19.21
CA VAL A 545 2.71 5.73 17.93
C VAL A 545 1.69 6.86 17.90
N PHE A 546 1.71 7.63 16.82
CA PHE A 546 0.66 8.56 16.43
C PHE A 546 -0.09 7.98 15.24
N MET A 547 -1.41 7.87 15.32
CA MET A 547 -2.31 7.60 14.19
C MET A 547 -3.04 8.90 13.86
N ILE A 548 -2.82 9.45 12.69
CA ILE A 548 -3.31 10.76 12.27
C ILE A 548 -4.43 10.67 11.25
N ASP A 549 -5.19 11.76 11.10
CA ASP A 549 -6.31 11.84 10.14
C ASP A 549 -7.36 10.71 10.32
N ALA A 550 -7.67 10.33 11.57
CA ALA A 550 -8.62 9.26 11.88
C ALA A 550 -10.08 9.76 11.79
N HIS A 551 -10.53 10.09 10.57
CA HIS A 551 -11.89 10.56 10.27
C HIS A 551 -12.57 9.68 9.21
N GLU A 552 -13.90 9.76 9.12
CA GLU A 552 -14.67 9.10 8.06
C GLU A 552 -14.19 9.54 6.67
N GLY A 553 -14.14 8.61 5.73
CA GLY A 553 -13.60 8.83 4.39
C GLY A 553 -12.09 8.58 4.28
N ASN A 554 -11.33 8.62 5.39
CA ASN A 554 -9.93 8.24 5.45
C ASN A 554 -9.70 6.95 6.24
N MET A 555 -10.29 6.83 7.44
CA MET A 555 -10.28 5.61 8.26
C MET A 555 -11.71 5.32 8.78
N PRO A 556 -12.54 4.54 8.08
CA PRO A 556 -12.27 3.77 6.86
C PRO A 556 -12.10 4.64 5.62
N TYR A 557 -11.33 4.11 4.65
CA TYR A 557 -11.13 4.79 3.37
C TYR A 557 -12.43 4.87 2.56
N GLN A 558 -12.66 5.98 1.87
CA GLN A 558 -13.91 6.26 1.15
C GLN A 558 -14.31 5.22 0.08
N LYS A 559 -13.36 4.39 -0.38
CA LYS A 559 -13.65 3.28 -1.30
C LYS A 559 -14.19 2.05 -0.60
N ALA A 560 -14.08 1.95 0.72
CA ALA A 560 -14.60 0.84 1.50
C ALA A 560 -16.11 1.01 1.71
N VAL A 561 -16.90 0.50 0.78
CA VAL A 561 -18.37 0.64 0.78
C VAL A 561 -19.06 -0.64 1.27
N LEU A 562 -18.53 -1.80 0.91
CA LEU A 562 -19.09 -3.08 1.32
C LEU A 562 -18.67 -3.41 2.76
N ASP A 563 -19.51 -4.17 3.47
CA ASP A 563 -19.19 -4.60 4.84
C ASP A 563 -17.84 -5.32 4.94
N VAL A 564 -17.51 -6.14 3.94
CA VAL A 564 -16.23 -6.83 3.88
C VAL A 564 -15.04 -5.87 3.78
N ASP A 565 -15.20 -4.73 3.08
CA ASP A 565 -14.16 -3.71 2.95
C ASP A 565 -14.02 -2.93 4.27
N ILE A 566 -15.14 -2.60 4.92
CA ILE A 566 -15.13 -1.98 6.25
C ILE A 566 -14.45 -2.88 7.28
N GLN A 567 -14.67 -4.19 7.22
CA GLN A 567 -13.99 -5.14 8.10
C GLN A 567 -12.47 -5.20 7.83
N GLU A 568 -12.03 -5.05 6.57
CA GLU A 568 -10.60 -4.93 6.25
C GLU A 568 -10.00 -3.63 6.76
N GLU A 569 -10.67 -2.49 6.57
CA GLU A 569 -10.25 -1.19 7.12
C GLU A 569 -10.18 -1.22 8.66
N ARG A 570 -11.09 -1.93 9.33
CA ARG A 570 -11.03 -2.13 10.78
C ARG A 570 -9.82 -2.98 11.19
N ARG A 571 -9.46 -4.02 10.42
CA ARG A 571 -8.21 -4.76 10.63
C ARG A 571 -6.99 -3.86 10.45
N LEU A 572 -7.02 -2.98 9.46
CA LEU A 572 -5.94 -2.03 9.21
C LEU A 572 -5.78 -1.05 10.38
N PHE A 573 -6.88 -0.51 10.90
CA PHE A 573 -6.88 0.33 12.08
C PHE A 573 -6.35 -0.43 13.31
N TYR A 574 -6.80 -1.65 13.52
CA TYR A 574 -6.31 -2.56 14.56
C TYR A 574 -4.81 -2.84 14.43
N VAL A 575 -4.31 -3.08 13.22
CA VAL A 575 -2.88 -3.24 12.95
C VAL A 575 -2.13 -1.99 13.39
N GLY A 576 -2.59 -0.80 13.03
CA GLY A 576 -2.00 0.48 13.47
C GLY A 576 -1.93 0.60 14.98
N MET A 577 -3.03 0.36 15.69
CA MET A 577 -3.08 0.42 17.16
C MET A 577 -2.05 -0.53 17.80
N THR A 578 -1.95 -1.75 17.28
CA THR A 578 -1.06 -2.80 17.82
C THR A 578 0.41 -2.63 17.44
N ARG A 579 0.77 -1.55 16.75
CA ARG A 579 2.19 -1.16 16.55
C ARG A 579 2.76 -0.47 17.78
N ALA A 580 1.92 0.14 18.60
CA ALA A 580 2.34 0.82 19.82
C ALA A 580 2.73 -0.19 20.91
N ARG A 581 3.87 0.08 21.58
CA ARG A 581 4.33 -0.69 22.73
C ARG A 581 3.91 -0.07 24.05
N GLU A 582 3.95 1.27 24.16
CA GLU A 582 3.78 2.02 25.39
C GLU A 582 2.76 3.14 25.27
N HIS A 583 2.84 3.95 24.22
CA HIS A 583 2.00 5.12 24.02
C HIS A 583 1.28 5.08 22.67
N LEU A 584 -0.04 5.21 22.69
CA LEU A 584 -0.87 5.30 21.48
C LEU A 584 -1.66 6.59 21.50
N ASN A 585 -1.42 7.41 20.47
CA ASN A 585 -2.10 8.67 20.24
C ASN A 585 -2.90 8.56 18.94
N ILE A 586 -4.21 8.81 18.98
CA ILE A 586 -5.10 8.76 17.82
C ILE A 586 -5.74 10.14 17.66
N TYR A 587 -5.49 10.75 16.50
CA TYR A 587 -5.85 12.14 16.23
C TYR A 587 -6.76 12.25 15.00
N TYR A 588 -7.66 13.24 15.04
CA TYR A 588 -8.52 13.57 13.90
C TYR A 588 -8.86 15.04 13.87
N THR A 589 -9.17 15.55 12.68
CA THR A 589 -9.56 16.94 12.44
C THR A 589 -11.05 17.05 12.21
N LYS A 590 -11.67 18.16 12.63
CA LYS A 590 -13.09 18.46 12.43
C LYS A 590 -13.37 19.13 11.09
N GLU A 591 -12.35 19.68 10.46
CA GLU A 591 -12.45 20.36 9.18
C GLU A 591 -11.19 20.12 8.35
N ARG A 592 -11.37 19.91 7.05
CA ARG A 592 -10.30 19.84 6.06
C ARG A 592 -10.77 20.50 4.77
N TYR A 593 -9.98 21.44 4.25
CA TYR A 593 -10.28 22.19 3.02
C TYR A 593 -11.68 22.86 3.03
N GLY A 594 -12.09 23.40 4.19
CA GLY A 594 -13.41 24.03 4.35
C GLY A 594 -14.60 23.07 4.43
N LYS A 595 -14.33 21.76 4.47
CA LYS A 595 -15.37 20.72 4.63
C LYS A 595 -15.35 20.19 6.05
N THR A 596 -16.51 20.07 6.68
CA THR A 596 -16.65 19.44 8.00
C THR A 596 -16.41 17.94 7.88
N LEU A 597 -15.64 17.38 8.81
CA LEU A 597 -15.32 15.96 8.90
C LEU A 597 -15.90 15.35 10.17
N GLU A 598 -16.34 14.11 10.07
CA GLU A 598 -16.78 13.31 11.21
C GLU A 598 -15.63 12.44 11.72
N SER A 599 -15.57 12.19 13.03
CA SER A 599 -14.61 11.24 13.59
C SER A 599 -14.82 9.85 12.99
N SER A 600 -13.73 9.09 12.85
CA SER A 600 -13.81 7.69 12.41
C SER A 600 -14.78 6.88 13.27
N ARG A 601 -15.62 6.05 12.65
CA ARG A 601 -16.46 5.08 13.36
C ARG A 601 -15.64 4.14 14.26
N PHE A 602 -14.38 3.92 13.95
CA PHE A 602 -13.47 3.10 14.77
C PHE A 602 -13.11 3.81 16.08
N ILE A 603 -13.06 5.15 16.09
CA ILE A 603 -12.93 5.95 17.31
C ILE A 603 -14.21 5.83 18.15
N GLU A 604 -15.39 5.85 17.52
CA GLU A 604 -16.66 5.71 18.25
C GLU A 604 -16.81 4.29 18.84
N GLU A 605 -16.32 3.26 18.13
CA GLU A 605 -16.26 1.90 18.67
C GLU A 605 -15.32 1.83 19.88
N LEU A 606 -14.18 2.50 19.83
CA LEU A 606 -13.22 2.59 20.94
C LEU A 606 -13.82 3.31 22.16
N ARG A 607 -14.52 4.43 21.96
CA ARG A 607 -15.14 5.24 23.04
C ARG A 607 -16.20 4.50 23.84
N LYS A 608 -16.91 3.55 23.23
CA LYS A 608 -18.00 2.81 23.89
C LYS A 608 -17.54 1.86 24.98
N THR A 609 -16.29 1.39 24.92
CA THR A 609 -15.87 0.20 25.66
C THR A 609 -14.48 0.31 26.30
N ALA A 610 -13.64 1.25 25.88
CA ALA A 610 -12.29 1.38 26.42
C ALA A 610 -12.19 2.43 27.54
N PRO A 611 -11.35 2.23 28.55
CA PRO A 611 -10.93 3.29 29.46
C PRO A 611 -10.10 4.31 28.68
N LEU A 612 -10.64 5.50 28.46
CA LEU A 612 -10.03 6.64 27.79
C LEU A 612 -9.47 7.62 28.81
#